data_e37468735027e0623bfa2d5b4979fd26
#
_entry.id   e37468735027e0623bfa2d5b4979fd26
#
_cell.length_a   1.000
_cell.length_b   1.000
_cell.length_c   1.000
_cell.angle_alpha   90.00
_cell.angle_beta   90.00
_cell.angle_gamma   90.00
#
_symmetry.space_group_name_H-M   'P 1'
#
loop_
_entity.id
_entity.type
_entity.pdbx_description
1 polymer ?
#
loop_
_entity_poly.entity_id
_entity_poly.type
_entity_poly.pdbx_seq_one_letter_code
_entity_poly.pdbx_strand_id
1 'polypeptide(L)'
;MNKNLSLAIEQAVEKISPKNNFPINNSKADKKPDLFSLTSQTELFQNDKGITIKIDRSKDEKLTDFGKATLSDRYLGQDESYQDLFARVASIYADNNLHAQRIYNYISNLWFMPATPILSNGGTERGLPISCFLNEAGDSLDGI
;
A
#
# COMPACT_ATOMS: atom_id res chain seq x y z
N MET A 1 18.20 -12.82 28.39
CA MET A 1 17.75 -11.83 27.39
C MET A 1 16.72 -10.91 28.04
N ASN A 2 16.95 -9.62 27.97
CA ASN A 2 16.49 -8.60 28.90
C ASN A 2 15.03 -8.16 28.64
N LYS A 3 14.08 -8.59 29.47
CA LYS A 3 12.66 -8.21 29.41
C LYS A 3 12.43 -6.69 29.57
N ASN A 4 13.39 -5.97 30.15
CA ASN A 4 13.31 -4.53 30.37
C ASN A 4 13.53 -3.68 29.11
N LEU A 5 14.20 -4.23 28.08
CA LEU A 5 14.42 -3.51 26.82
C LEU A 5 13.17 -3.52 25.92
N SER A 6 12.41 -4.61 25.95
CA SER A 6 11.14 -4.72 25.20
C SER A 6 10.10 -3.72 25.72
N LEU A 7 9.97 -3.59 27.04
CA LEU A 7 9.04 -2.66 27.68
C LEU A 7 9.37 -1.19 27.41
N ALA A 8 10.66 -0.86 27.35
CA ALA A 8 11.13 0.50 27.05
C ALA A 8 10.86 0.90 25.60
N ILE A 9 10.93 -0.05 24.65
CA ILE A 9 10.62 0.18 23.23
C ILE A 9 9.11 0.37 23.02
N GLU A 10 8.25 -0.40 23.69
CA GLU A 10 6.81 -0.22 23.64
C GLU A 10 6.37 1.14 24.19
N GLN A 11 6.93 1.58 25.31
CA GLN A 11 6.65 2.90 25.89
C GLN A 11 7.18 4.07 25.06
N ALA A 12 8.25 3.88 24.29
CA ALA A 12 8.77 4.90 23.38
C ALA A 12 7.90 5.05 22.11
N VAL A 13 7.33 3.96 21.61
CA VAL A 13 6.43 3.97 20.43
C VAL A 13 5.10 4.66 20.75
N GLU A 14 4.60 4.51 21.97
CA GLU A 14 3.33 5.15 22.41
C GLU A 14 3.44 6.68 22.54
N LYS A 15 4.65 7.21 22.78
CA LYS A 15 4.92 8.67 22.88
C LYS A 15 5.09 9.40 21.55
N ILE A 16 5.20 8.67 20.42
CA ILE A 16 5.46 9.26 19.10
C ILE A 16 4.16 9.35 18.25
N SER A 17 3.01 8.99 18.81
CA SER A 17 1.74 9.17 18.13
C SER A 17 1.39 10.65 18.02
N PRO A 18 1.31 11.26 16.82
CA PRO A 18 0.94 12.66 16.68
C PRO A 18 -0.52 12.85 17.09
N LYS A 19 -0.76 13.66 18.13
CA LYS A 19 -2.09 14.16 18.47
C LYS A 19 -2.52 15.15 17.40
N ASN A 20 -3.19 14.68 16.36
CA ASN A 20 -3.79 15.55 15.36
C ASN A 20 -5.07 16.18 15.95
N ASN A 21 -4.91 17.40 16.50
CA ASN A 21 -6.03 18.29 16.79
C ASN A 21 -6.37 19.08 15.51
N PHE A 22 -7.25 18.52 14.65
CA PHE A 22 -7.95 19.33 13.65
C PHE A 22 -9.32 19.73 14.21
N PRO A 23 -9.76 20.99 14.05
CA PRO A 23 -11.06 21.42 14.51
C PRO A 23 -12.18 20.73 13.74
N ILE A 24 -13.02 19.99 14.46
CA ILE A 24 -14.23 19.36 13.91
C ILE A 24 -15.29 20.44 13.75
N ASN A 25 -15.60 20.78 12.51
CA ASN A 25 -16.74 21.64 12.19
C ASN A 25 -18.02 20.80 12.29
N ASN A 26 -18.74 20.94 13.39
CA ASN A 26 -20.06 20.35 13.60
C ASN A 26 -21.12 21.13 12.82
N SER A 27 -21.61 20.57 11.72
CA SER A 27 -22.95 20.88 11.25
C SER A 27 -23.54 19.74 10.41
N LYS A 28 -24.60 19.21 10.96
CA LYS A 28 -25.74 18.42 10.46
C LYS A 28 -25.81 16.95 10.84
N ALA A 29 -26.69 16.78 11.84
CA ALA A 29 -27.79 15.80 11.96
C ALA A 29 -27.52 14.30 11.78
N ASP A 30 -27.43 13.62 12.91
CA ASP A 30 -28.07 12.37 13.31
C ASP A 30 -28.64 11.45 12.22
N LYS A 31 -27.81 10.50 11.79
CA LYS A 31 -28.20 9.12 11.60
C LYS A 31 -27.22 8.25 12.38
N LYS A 32 -27.71 7.60 13.44
CA LYS A 32 -26.98 6.51 14.09
C LYS A 32 -26.60 5.51 13.01
N PRO A 33 -25.30 5.21 12.81
CA PRO A 33 -24.93 4.09 11.97
C PRO A 33 -25.41 2.82 12.67
N ASP A 34 -26.17 2.00 11.96
CA ASP A 34 -26.55 0.68 12.41
C ASP A 34 -25.29 -0.10 12.76
N LEU A 35 -25.13 -0.46 14.02
CA LEU A 35 -23.96 -1.17 14.55
C LEU A 35 -23.75 -2.56 13.90
N PHE A 36 -24.64 -2.98 13.02
CA PHE A 36 -24.60 -4.28 12.34
C PHE A 36 -24.09 -4.20 10.88
N SER A 37 -23.85 -3.03 10.32
CA SER A 37 -23.33 -2.87 8.96
C SER A 37 -21.81 -2.73 8.88
N LEU A 38 -21.09 -2.81 9.98
CA LEU A 38 -19.64 -2.91 10.06
C LEU A 38 -19.18 -4.38 9.99
N THR A 39 -19.70 -5.15 9.04
CA THR A 39 -18.93 -6.30 8.54
C THR A 39 -17.73 -5.72 7.82
N SER A 40 -16.59 -5.68 8.49
CA SER A 40 -15.32 -5.28 7.92
C SER A 40 -15.12 -6.10 6.64
N GLN A 41 -15.06 -5.43 5.48
CA GLN A 41 -14.76 -6.04 4.18
C GLN A 41 -13.27 -6.44 4.14
N THR A 42 -12.86 -7.17 5.18
CA THR A 42 -11.47 -7.60 5.35
C THR A 42 -11.34 -8.99 4.77
N GLU A 43 -10.51 -9.12 3.76
CA GLU A 43 -10.19 -10.36 3.08
C GLU A 43 -8.72 -10.73 3.31
N LEU A 44 -8.38 -12.01 3.09
CA LEU A 44 -7.00 -12.48 3.15
C LEU A 44 -6.44 -12.59 1.72
N PHE A 45 -5.40 -11.84 1.45
CA PHE A 45 -4.55 -12.00 0.27
C PHE A 45 -3.36 -12.89 0.63
N GLN A 46 -2.99 -13.80 -0.25
CA GLN A 46 -1.79 -14.63 -0.12
C GLN A 46 -1.06 -14.68 -1.46
N ASN A 47 0.25 -14.46 -1.45
CA ASN A 47 1.09 -14.63 -2.63
C ASN A 47 1.67 -16.06 -2.72
N ASP A 48 2.34 -16.37 -3.83
CA ASP A 48 2.96 -17.67 -4.09
C ASP A 48 4.07 -18.03 -3.11
N LYS A 49 4.66 -17.05 -2.42
CA LYS A 49 5.68 -17.25 -1.38
C LYS A 49 5.08 -17.50 0.01
N GLY A 50 3.76 -17.58 0.13
CA GLY A 50 3.04 -17.80 1.38
C GLY A 50 2.92 -16.55 2.27
N ILE A 51 3.29 -15.37 1.79
CA ILE A 51 3.07 -14.10 2.50
C ILE A 51 1.58 -13.79 2.50
N THR A 52 1.03 -13.58 3.69
CA THR A 52 -0.40 -13.32 3.89
C THR A 52 -0.61 -11.90 4.40
N ILE A 53 -1.59 -11.19 3.81
CA ILE A 53 -1.96 -9.80 4.14
C ILE A 53 -3.48 -9.74 4.32
N LYS A 54 -3.93 -9.02 5.34
CA LYS A 54 -5.34 -8.64 5.50
C LYS A 54 -5.62 -7.40 4.67
N ILE A 55 -6.48 -7.54 3.67
CA ILE A 55 -6.92 -6.46 2.80
C ILE A 55 -8.19 -5.83 3.36
N ASP A 56 -8.31 -4.53 3.23
CA ASP A 56 -9.49 -3.75 3.58
C ASP A 56 -10.01 -3.00 2.35
N ARG A 57 -11.05 -3.52 1.72
CA ARG A 57 -11.67 -2.97 0.51
C ARG A 57 -12.27 -1.58 0.71
N SER A 58 -12.66 -1.22 1.95
CA SER A 58 -13.21 0.10 2.24
C SER A 58 -12.22 1.24 1.98
N LYS A 59 -10.93 0.93 1.95
CA LYS A 59 -9.89 1.92 1.65
C LYS A 59 -9.89 2.43 0.21
N ASP A 60 -10.61 1.77 -0.69
CA ASP A 60 -10.84 2.27 -2.06
C ASP A 60 -11.59 3.61 -2.07
N GLU A 61 -12.32 3.95 -1.00
CA GLU A 61 -12.97 5.26 -0.83
C GLU A 61 -11.96 6.40 -0.67
N LYS A 62 -10.72 6.12 -0.29
CA LYS A 62 -9.65 7.12 -0.17
C LYS A 62 -9.07 7.52 -1.54
N LEU A 63 -9.28 6.69 -2.56
CA LEU A 63 -8.82 6.96 -3.90
C LEU A 63 -9.76 7.95 -4.59
N THR A 64 -9.18 9.00 -5.18
CA THR A 64 -9.94 9.92 -6.05
C THR A 64 -10.35 9.21 -7.34
N ASP A 65 -11.36 9.74 -8.03
CA ASP A 65 -11.80 9.17 -9.33
C ASP A 65 -10.66 9.18 -10.36
N PHE A 66 -9.84 10.24 -10.38
CA PHE A 66 -8.64 10.30 -11.20
C PHE A 66 -7.62 9.23 -10.82
N GLY A 67 -7.39 9.02 -9.52
CA GLY A 67 -6.51 7.96 -9.00
C GLY A 67 -6.98 6.57 -9.43
N LYS A 68 -8.27 6.28 -9.30
CA LYS A 68 -8.89 5.02 -9.73
C LYS A 68 -8.73 4.80 -11.23
N ALA A 69 -9.03 5.81 -12.04
CA ALA A 69 -8.87 5.74 -13.49
C ALA A 69 -7.42 5.47 -13.89
N THR A 70 -6.45 6.16 -13.25
CA THR A 70 -5.01 5.99 -13.51
C THR A 70 -4.53 4.59 -13.12
N LEU A 71 -4.96 4.08 -11.95
CA LEU A 71 -4.60 2.73 -11.50
C LEU A 71 -5.15 1.67 -12.46
N SER A 72 -6.41 1.82 -12.89
CA SER A 72 -7.04 0.89 -13.83
C SER A 72 -6.39 0.89 -15.21
N ASP A 73 -5.98 2.06 -15.71
CA ASP A 73 -5.40 2.19 -17.04
C ASP A 73 -3.98 1.61 -17.13
N ARG A 74 -3.17 1.73 -16.08
CA ARG A 74 -1.72 1.52 -16.17
C ARG A 74 -1.14 0.46 -15.25
N TYR A 75 -1.79 0.16 -14.12
CA TYR A 75 -1.14 -0.57 -13.03
C TYR A 75 -1.79 -1.90 -12.69
N LEU A 76 -3.11 -2.00 -12.83
CA LEU A 76 -3.82 -3.23 -12.50
C LEU A 76 -3.42 -4.39 -13.42
N GLY A 77 -3.35 -5.58 -12.82
CA GLY A 77 -3.31 -6.84 -13.55
C GLY A 77 -4.70 -7.22 -14.09
N GLN A 78 -4.77 -8.33 -14.81
CA GLN A 78 -6.04 -8.91 -15.20
C GLN A 78 -6.78 -9.37 -13.93
N ASP A 79 -8.06 -8.98 -13.80
CA ASP A 79 -8.92 -9.30 -12.66
C ASP A 79 -8.40 -8.81 -11.28
N GLU A 80 -7.47 -7.84 -11.28
CA GLU A 80 -6.90 -7.26 -10.07
C GLU A 80 -7.67 -6.01 -9.64
N SER A 81 -7.99 -5.87 -8.35
CA SER A 81 -8.55 -4.65 -7.78
C SER A 81 -7.45 -3.75 -7.18
N TYR A 82 -7.83 -2.52 -6.77
CA TYR A 82 -6.86 -1.56 -6.20
C TYR A 82 -6.15 -2.10 -4.96
N GLN A 83 -6.91 -2.74 -4.06
CA GLN A 83 -6.32 -3.29 -2.83
C GLN A 83 -5.50 -4.54 -3.10
N ASP A 84 -5.84 -5.35 -4.12
CA ASP A 84 -5.02 -6.50 -4.55
C ASP A 84 -3.69 -6.03 -5.13
N LEU A 85 -3.68 -4.97 -5.95
CA LEU A 85 -2.47 -4.32 -6.44
C LEU A 85 -1.55 -3.93 -5.28
N PHE A 86 -2.09 -3.25 -4.27
CA PHE A 86 -1.31 -2.81 -3.11
C PHE A 86 -0.80 -3.98 -2.28
N ALA A 87 -1.59 -5.04 -2.14
CA ALA A 87 -1.19 -6.26 -1.44
C ALA A 87 -0.13 -7.05 -2.23
N ARG A 88 -0.25 -7.17 -3.54
CA ARG A 88 0.75 -7.79 -4.42
C ARG A 88 2.10 -7.10 -4.24
N VAL A 89 2.14 -5.78 -4.40
CA VAL A 89 3.38 -5.00 -4.26
C VAL A 89 3.94 -5.12 -2.84
N ALA A 90 3.12 -4.99 -1.81
CA ALA A 90 3.57 -5.12 -0.44
C ALA A 90 4.16 -6.50 -0.14
N SER A 91 3.54 -7.58 -0.65
CA SER A 91 3.96 -8.96 -0.38
C SER A 91 5.27 -9.35 -1.03
N ILE A 92 5.56 -8.81 -2.22
CA ILE A 92 6.75 -9.23 -2.98
C ILE A 92 8.05 -8.65 -2.40
N TYR A 93 7.97 -7.46 -1.78
CA TYR A 93 9.12 -6.76 -1.20
C TYR A 93 9.25 -6.92 0.31
N ALA A 94 8.39 -7.72 0.93
CA ALA A 94 8.42 -7.94 2.36
C ALA A 94 9.20 -9.19 2.74
N ASP A 95 9.82 -9.16 3.92
CA ASP A 95 10.57 -10.29 4.49
C ASP A 95 9.66 -11.30 5.20
N ASN A 96 8.50 -10.83 5.67
CA ASN A 96 7.53 -11.64 6.42
C ASN A 96 6.13 -10.98 6.41
N ASN A 97 5.12 -11.68 6.96
CA ASN A 97 3.74 -11.23 6.99
C ASN A 97 3.55 -9.88 7.71
N LEU A 98 4.26 -9.66 8.81
CA LEU A 98 4.16 -8.40 9.57
C LEU A 98 4.72 -7.21 8.77
N HIS A 99 5.85 -7.42 8.09
CA HIS A 99 6.44 -6.42 7.21
C HIS A 99 5.53 -6.13 6.02
N ALA A 100 4.98 -7.18 5.39
CA ALA A 100 4.04 -7.06 4.29
C ALA A 100 2.78 -6.27 4.68
N GLN A 101 2.18 -6.59 5.84
CA GLN A 101 1.02 -5.89 6.35
C GLN A 101 1.31 -4.40 6.61
N ARG A 102 2.50 -4.07 7.09
CA ARG A 102 2.92 -2.68 7.33
C ARG A 102 3.06 -1.90 6.04
N ILE A 103 3.74 -2.47 5.03
CA ILE A 103 3.89 -1.85 3.70
C ILE A 103 2.51 -1.64 3.09
N TYR A 104 1.64 -2.66 3.09
CA TYR A 104 0.27 -2.56 2.61
C TYR A 104 -0.50 -1.43 3.30
N ASN A 105 -0.40 -1.34 4.63
CA ASN A 105 -1.07 -0.29 5.39
C ASN A 105 -0.60 1.11 4.99
N TYR A 106 0.68 1.31 4.72
CA TYR A 106 1.21 2.60 4.28
C TYR A 106 0.73 2.98 2.89
N ILE A 107 0.73 2.04 1.94
CA ILE A 107 0.26 2.27 0.57
C ILE A 107 -1.25 2.49 0.57
N SER A 108 -2.02 1.61 1.19
CA SER A 108 -3.48 1.65 1.20
C SER A 108 -4.08 2.84 1.96
N ASN A 109 -3.32 3.45 2.87
CA ASN A 109 -3.67 4.71 3.52
C ASN A 109 -3.15 5.94 2.76
N LEU A 110 -2.49 5.76 1.62
CA LEU A 110 -1.89 6.83 0.80
C LEU A 110 -0.80 7.63 1.54
N TRP A 111 -0.16 7.03 2.56
CA TRP A 111 0.97 7.65 3.26
C TRP A 111 2.28 7.48 2.50
N PHE A 112 2.34 6.49 1.65
CA PHE A 112 3.46 6.17 0.79
C PHE A 112 2.93 5.60 -0.54
N MET A 113 3.51 6.01 -1.66
CA MET A 113 3.20 5.47 -2.97
C MET A 113 4.51 5.04 -3.65
N PRO A 114 4.64 3.75 -4.00
CA PRO A 114 5.78 3.26 -4.75
C PRO A 114 5.89 3.91 -6.13
N ALA A 115 7.11 3.94 -6.67
CA ALA A 115 7.33 4.42 -8.04
C ALA A 115 6.60 3.54 -9.07
N THR A 116 6.26 4.14 -10.21
CA THR A 116 5.53 3.47 -11.32
C THR A 116 6.04 2.06 -11.65
N PRO A 117 7.35 1.81 -11.85
CA PRO A 117 7.82 0.46 -12.20
C PRO A 117 7.59 -0.57 -11.08
N ILE A 118 7.62 -0.13 -9.84
CA ILE A 118 7.36 -1.00 -8.68
C ILE A 118 5.88 -1.36 -8.63
N LEU A 119 4.98 -0.39 -8.80
CA LEU A 119 3.54 -0.64 -8.83
C LEU A 119 3.10 -1.50 -10.01
N SER A 120 3.61 -1.22 -11.22
CA SER A 120 3.19 -1.93 -12.43
C SER A 120 3.81 -3.33 -12.53
N ASN A 121 5.08 -3.48 -12.16
CA ASN A 121 5.85 -4.69 -12.44
C ASN A 121 6.14 -5.55 -11.20
N GLY A 122 6.10 -4.97 -9.99
CA GLY A 122 6.39 -5.69 -8.76
C GLY A 122 5.47 -6.89 -8.58
N GLY A 123 6.06 -8.11 -8.51
CA GLY A 123 5.30 -9.35 -8.39
C GLY A 123 4.59 -9.79 -9.67
N THR A 124 4.99 -9.28 -10.82
CA THR A 124 4.49 -9.69 -12.14
C THR A 124 5.64 -10.06 -13.07
N GLU A 125 5.33 -10.71 -14.18
CA GLU A 125 6.29 -11.01 -15.26
C GLU A 125 6.39 -9.89 -16.31
N ARG A 126 5.72 -8.75 -16.09
CA ARG A 126 5.64 -7.66 -17.10
C ARG A 126 6.95 -6.96 -17.35
N GLY A 127 7.90 -6.99 -16.43
CA GLY A 127 9.18 -6.33 -16.56
C GLY A 127 9.88 -6.11 -15.22
N LEU A 128 11.01 -5.41 -15.27
CA LEU A 128 11.78 -5.10 -14.08
C LEU A 128 11.18 -3.91 -13.31
N PRO A 129 11.29 -3.89 -11.97
CA PRO A 129 10.83 -2.77 -11.13
C PRO A 129 11.85 -1.62 -11.13
N ILE A 130 12.39 -1.28 -12.31
CA ILE A 130 13.48 -0.31 -12.53
C ILE A 130 13.01 0.72 -13.55
N SER A 131 13.26 1.99 -13.29
CA SER A 131 12.89 3.10 -14.18
C SER A 131 14.06 3.66 -14.99
N CYS A 132 15.28 3.17 -14.78
CA CYS A 132 16.48 3.71 -15.39
C CYS A 132 17.13 2.69 -16.30
N PHE A 133 17.58 3.16 -17.47
CA PHE A 133 18.39 2.40 -18.42
C PHE A 133 19.68 3.17 -18.71
N LEU A 134 20.80 2.47 -18.78
CA LEU A 134 22.05 3.01 -19.27
C LEU A 134 22.25 2.46 -20.67
N ASN A 135 22.38 3.38 -21.64
CA ASN A 135 22.79 3.08 -23.00
C ASN A 135 24.15 3.72 -23.26
N GLU A 136 25.04 2.97 -23.83
CA GLU A 136 26.28 3.52 -24.41
C GLU A 136 25.99 3.92 -25.87
N ALA A 137 26.11 5.22 -26.16
CA ALA A 137 26.00 5.72 -27.50
C ALA A 137 27.43 5.99 -28.00
N GLY A 138 27.80 5.40 -29.16
CA GLY A 138 29.07 5.69 -29.81
C GLY A 138 29.13 7.15 -30.27
N ASP A 139 30.34 7.73 -30.30
CA ASP A 139 30.57 9.11 -30.77
C ASP A 139 30.59 9.17 -32.32
N SER A 140 29.47 8.75 -32.91
CA SER A 140 29.25 8.80 -34.37
C SER A 140 27.78 9.06 -34.67
N LEU A 141 27.47 9.62 -35.83
CA LEU A 141 26.10 9.86 -36.29
C LEU A 141 25.27 8.57 -36.42
N ASP A 142 25.92 7.45 -36.67
CA ASP A 142 25.27 6.13 -36.77
C ASP A 142 25.02 5.50 -35.37
N GLY A 143 25.60 6.07 -34.29
CA GLY A 143 25.45 5.60 -32.91
C GLY A 143 24.41 6.38 -32.09
N ILE A 144 23.87 7.45 -32.66
CA ILE A 144 22.82 8.29 -32.06
C ILE A 144 21.48 7.95 -32.70
#